data_e31db6ac488c81d3b0865feca0c617cf
#
_entry.id   e31db6ac488c81d3b0865feca0c617cf
#
_cell.length_a   1.000
_cell.length_b   1.000
_cell.length_c   1.000
_cell.angle_alpha   90.00
_cell.angle_beta   90.00
_cell.angle_gamma   90.00
#
_symmetry.space_group_name_H-M   'P 1'
#
loop_
_entity.id
_entity.type
_entity.pdbx_description
1 polymer ?
#
loop_
_entity_poly.entity_id
_entity_poly.type
_entity_poly.pdbx_seq_one_letter_code
_entity_poly.pdbx_strand_id
1 'polypeptide(L)'
;LVLGYGRSHIGRLTLSRSMSKPSIPKGTRDFTPTVMARRQWIFSVLRNAFERRGFQPIETPAMEALTTLTGKYGEEGDQLIFKILNNGDFLGKAQEETLAAKDSKALGFQISKKALRYDLTVPFARFVTMHRNDIPMPFKRYQMQTVWRGDRPGKGRYQEFVQCDADIIGSTGVLCELELVC
;
A
#
# COMPACT_ATOMS: atom_id res chain seq x y z
N LEU A 1 -3.52 48.83 -51.08
CA LEU A 1 -3.17 48.77 -49.67
C LEU A 1 -2.64 47.37 -49.37
N VAL A 2 -1.28 47.23 -49.30
CA VAL A 2 -0.62 45.96 -49.01
C VAL A 2 -0.14 46.00 -47.56
N LEU A 3 -0.77 45.22 -46.70
CA LEU A 3 -0.30 45.04 -45.32
C LEU A 3 0.75 43.95 -45.30
N GLY A 4 2.01 44.33 -45.01
CA GLY A 4 3.11 43.43 -44.80
C GLY A 4 3.01 42.69 -43.49
N TYR A 5 2.94 41.34 -43.55
CA TYR A 5 3.03 40.48 -42.36
C TYR A 5 4.53 40.23 -42.03
N GLY A 6 4.96 40.81 -40.93
CA GLY A 6 6.28 40.55 -40.36
C GLY A 6 6.39 39.10 -39.89
N ARG A 7 7.35 38.34 -40.42
CA ARG A 7 7.74 37.00 -39.92
C ARG A 7 8.48 37.14 -38.59
N SER A 8 7.80 36.84 -37.51
CA SER A 8 8.47 36.62 -36.22
C SER A 8 9.24 35.30 -36.26
N HIS A 9 10.57 35.37 -36.10
CA HIS A 9 11.40 34.22 -35.85
C HIS A 9 11.02 33.61 -34.46
N ILE A 10 10.13 32.65 -34.47
CA ILE A 10 9.96 31.76 -33.33
C ILE A 10 11.12 30.78 -33.37
N GLY A 11 12.12 31.00 -32.49
CA GLY A 11 13.17 30.07 -32.24
C GLY A 11 12.60 28.74 -31.78
N ARG A 12 12.79 27.71 -32.59
CA ARG A 12 12.42 26.32 -32.28
C ARG A 12 13.33 25.85 -31.15
N LEU A 13 12.88 25.98 -29.91
CA LEU A 13 13.48 25.29 -28.78
C LEU A 13 13.24 23.79 -28.98
N THR A 14 14.21 23.12 -29.60
CA THR A 14 14.30 21.66 -29.62
C THR A 14 14.70 21.20 -28.21
N LEU A 15 13.71 21.02 -27.34
CA LEU A 15 13.86 20.21 -26.15
C LEU A 15 14.13 18.79 -26.62
N SER A 16 15.41 18.40 -26.65
CA SER A 16 15.82 17.00 -26.76
C SER A 16 15.32 16.29 -25.51
N ARG A 17 14.07 15.82 -25.55
CA ARG A 17 13.52 14.93 -24.56
C ARG A 17 14.20 13.59 -24.79
N SER A 18 15.28 13.30 -24.04
CA SER A 18 15.79 11.95 -23.91
C SER A 18 14.62 11.07 -23.45
N MET A 19 14.01 10.35 -24.39
CA MET A 19 12.99 9.37 -24.08
C MET A 19 13.68 8.20 -23.38
N SER A 20 13.69 8.22 -22.05
CA SER A 20 14.09 7.06 -21.26
C SER A 20 13.20 5.88 -21.64
N LYS A 21 13.78 4.69 -21.80
CA LYS A 21 13.00 3.47 -22.03
C LYS A 21 11.99 3.31 -20.89
N PRO A 22 10.73 2.95 -21.20
CA PRO A 22 9.76 2.64 -20.15
C PRO A 22 10.30 1.62 -19.17
N SER A 23 10.13 1.87 -17.89
CA SER A 23 10.58 0.99 -16.82
C SER A 23 9.57 1.01 -15.66
N ILE A 24 9.54 -0.05 -14.88
CA ILE A 24 8.77 -0.15 -13.65
C ILE A 24 9.70 -0.01 -12.44
N PRO A 25 9.21 0.43 -11.28
CA PRO A 25 10.00 0.47 -10.05
C PRO A 25 10.54 -0.91 -9.69
N LYS A 26 11.75 -0.96 -9.12
CA LYS A 26 12.33 -2.22 -8.63
C LYS A 26 11.41 -2.83 -7.58
N GLY A 27 11.25 -4.15 -7.60
CA GLY A 27 10.41 -4.87 -6.65
C GLY A 27 8.91 -4.86 -6.98
N THR A 28 8.52 -4.28 -8.11
CA THR A 28 7.16 -4.38 -8.66
C THR A 28 7.12 -5.23 -9.93
N ARG A 29 5.94 -5.62 -10.39
CA ARG A 29 5.78 -6.48 -11.57
C ARG A 29 4.52 -6.15 -12.34
N ASP A 30 4.62 -6.24 -13.65
CA ASP A 30 3.45 -6.36 -14.53
C ASP A 30 3.03 -7.84 -14.65
N PHE A 31 1.75 -8.07 -14.80
CA PHE A 31 1.18 -9.38 -15.01
C PHE A 31 0.44 -9.42 -16.36
N THR A 32 0.91 -10.28 -17.26
CA THR A 32 0.24 -10.50 -18.55
C THR A 32 -1.13 -11.16 -18.35
N PRO A 33 -2.05 -11.10 -19.35
CA PRO A 33 -3.37 -11.72 -19.25
C PRO A 33 -3.32 -13.19 -18.85
N THR A 34 -2.40 -13.97 -19.41
CA THR A 34 -2.24 -15.40 -19.07
C THR A 34 -1.84 -15.59 -17.60
N VAL A 35 -0.94 -14.78 -17.09
CA VAL A 35 -0.53 -14.83 -15.67
C VAL A 35 -1.69 -14.40 -14.78
N MET A 36 -2.44 -13.37 -15.19
CA MET A 36 -3.61 -12.90 -14.43
C MET A 36 -4.71 -13.97 -14.37
N ALA A 37 -4.99 -14.68 -15.46
CA ALA A 37 -5.97 -15.78 -15.43
C ALA A 37 -5.59 -16.84 -14.40
N ARG A 38 -4.32 -17.23 -14.34
CA ARG A 38 -3.82 -18.21 -13.34
C ARG A 38 -3.94 -17.65 -11.91
N ARG A 39 -3.61 -16.38 -11.70
CA ARG A 39 -3.72 -15.73 -10.39
C ARG A 39 -5.17 -15.69 -9.92
N GLN A 40 -6.09 -15.29 -10.79
CA GLN A 40 -7.52 -15.24 -10.46
C GLN A 40 -8.08 -16.62 -10.14
N TRP A 41 -7.63 -17.66 -10.84
CA TRP A 41 -8.00 -19.04 -10.52
C TRP A 41 -7.54 -19.42 -9.10
N ILE A 42 -6.28 -19.13 -8.74
CA ILE A 42 -5.76 -19.37 -7.38
C ILE A 42 -6.62 -18.62 -6.35
N PHE A 43 -6.91 -17.34 -6.58
CA PHE A 43 -7.75 -16.54 -5.67
C PHE A 43 -9.16 -17.11 -5.54
N SER A 44 -9.75 -17.64 -6.61
CA SER A 44 -11.07 -18.27 -6.55
C SER A 44 -11.06 -19.54 -5.72
N VAL A 45 -10.01 -20.35 -5.81
CA VAL A 45 -9.84 -21.56 -4.98
C VAL A 45 -9.73 -21.20 -3.50
N LEU A 46 -8.88 -20.23 -3.16
CA LEU A 46 -8.70 -19.74 -1.79
C LEU A 46 -10.01 -19.15 -1.23
N ARG A 47 -10.67 -18.30 -2.01
CA ARG A 47 -11.97 -17.72 -1.65
C ARG A 47 -12.99 -18.81 -1.31
N ASN A 48 -13.17 -19.76 -2.19
CA ASN A 48 -14.10 -20.87 -1.97
C ASN A 48 -13.77 -21.68 -0.71
N ALA A 49 -12.48 -21.88 -0.42
CA ALA A 49 -12.04 -22.58 0.78
C ALA A 49 -12.44 -21.80 2.06
N PHE A 50 -12.22 -20.49 2.09
CA PHE A 50 -12.59 -19.64 3.23
C PHE A 50 -14.11 -19.54 3.41
N GLU A 51 -14.85 -19.25 2.33
CA GLU A 51 -16.30 -19.06 2.37
C GLU A 51 -17.04 -20.32 2.82
N ARG A 52 -16.59 -21.51 2.40
CA ARG A 52 -17.14 -22.81 2.86
C ARG A 52 -16.98 -23.03 4.35
N ARG A 53 -16.02 -22.36 4.99
CA ARG A 53 -15.78 -22.42 6.43
C ARG A 53 -16.38 -21.22 7.21
N GLY A 54 -17.20 -20.43 6.53
CA GLY A 54 -17.89 -19.29 7.12
C GLY A 54 -17.01 -18.06 7.33
N PHE A 55 -15.83 -17.98 6.68
CA PHE A 55 -15.05 -16.75 6.65
C PHE A 55 -15.68 -15.74 5.70
N GLN A 56 -15.76 -14.50 6.12
CA GLN A 56 -16.34 -13.40 5.35
C GLN A 56 -15.25 -12.53 4.73
N PRO A 57 -15.42 -12.08 3.48
CA PRO A 57 -14.48 -11.17 2.86
C PRO A 57 -14.57 -9.79 3.47
N ILE A 58 -13.40 -9.16 3.68
CA ILE A 58 -13.30 -7.73 3.95
C ILE A 58 -12.27 -7.08 3.05
N GLU A 59 -12.39 -5.76 2.90
CA GLU A 59 -11.38 -4.92 2.27
C GLU A 59 -11.12 -3.70 3.14
N THR A 60 -9.85 -3.29 3.19
CA THR A 60 -9.42 -2.07 3.86
C THR A 60 -8.72 -1.16 2.83
N PRO A 61 -8.66 0.16 3.07
CA PRO A 61 -7.97 1.07 2.16
C PRO A 61 -6.49 0.70 1.98
N ALA A 62 -5.94 0.95 0.78
CA ALA A 62 -4.51 0.79 0.51
C ALA A 62 -3.66 1.78 1.32
N MET A 63 -4.22 2.95 1.61
CA MET A 63 -3.59 4.02 2.40
C MET A 63 -4.20 4.05 3.79
N GLU A 64 -3.33 4.09 4.80
CA GLU A 64 -3.69 4.29 6.20
C GLU A 64 -3.06 5.58 6.73
N ALA A 65 -3.56 6.09 7.85
CA ALA A 65 -2.87 7.17 8.56
C ALA A 65 -1.48 6.68 9.01
N LEU A 66 -0.44 7.49 8.79
CA LEU A 66 0.93 7.12 9.15
C LEU A 66 1.03 6.73 10.64
N THR A 67 0.32 7.44 11.51
CA THR A 67 0.26 7.16 12.96
C THR A 67 -0.41 5.83 13.31
N THR A 68 -1.27 5.30 12.44
CA THR A 68 -1.87 3.98 12.63
C THR A 68 -0.88 2.86 12.37
N LEU A 69 0.00 3.04 11.38
CA LEU A 69 0.97 2.03 10.97
C LEU A 69 2.25 2.03 11.80
N THR A 70 2.74 3.23 12.19
CA THR A 70 4.02 3.37 12.90
C THR A 70 3.95 2.90 14.35
N GLY A 71 5.09 2.42 14.87
CA GLY A 71 5.23 1.89 16.23
C GLY A 71 4.62 0.51 16.44
N LYS A 72 4.16 -0.16 15.36
CA LYS A 72 3.54 -1.50 15.43
C LYS A 72 4.47 -2.63 15.00
N TYR A 73 5.45 -2.31 14.16
CA TYR A 73 6.36 -3.29 13.55
C TYR A 73 7.80 -3.19 14.10
N GLY A 74 8.01 -2.41 15.17
CA GLY A 74 9.34 -2.06 15.64
C GLY A 74 10.05 -1.04 14.74
N GLU A 75 11.24 -0.58 15.14
CA GLU A 75 11.96 0.46 14.39
C GLU A 75 12.35 0.03 12.97
N GLU A 76 12.75 -1.23 12.79
CA GLU A 76 13.10 -1.78 11.48
C GLU A 76 11.88 -1.82 10.55
N GLY A 77 10.73 -2.29 11.06
CA GLY A 77 9.49 -2.34 10.30
C GLY A 77 9.00 -0.94 9.90
N ASP A 78 9.11 0.04 10.78
CA ASP A 78 8.72 1.43 10.52
C ASP A 78 9.55 2.07 9.38
N GLN A 79 10.80 1.64 9.18
CA GLN A 79 11.64 2.07 8.07
C GLN A 79 11.20 1.50 6.72
N LEU A 80 10.52 0.35 6.73
CA LEU A 80 10.04 -0.33 5.53
C LEU A 80 8.67 0.17 5.06
N ILE A 81 8.03 1.07 5.81
CA ILE A 81 6.74 1.66 5.44
C ILE A 81 6.93 2.71 4.34
N PHE A 82 6.25 2.54 3.21
CA PHE A 82 6.20 3.55 2.15
C PHE A 82 5.34 4.72 2.57
N LYS A 83 5.97 5.84 2.93
CA LYS A 83 5.31 7.09 3.29
C LYS A 83 4.86 7.83 2.04
N ILE A 84 3.66 8.44 2.08
CA ILE A 84 3.09 9.23 0.98
C ILE A 84 3.22 10.70 1.36
N LEU A 85 3.92 11.47 0.53
CA LEU A 85 4.04 12.91 0.71
C LEU A 85 2.66 13.59 0.71
N ASN A 86 2.51 14.59 1.56
CA ASN A 86 1.30 15.42 1.55
C ASN A 86 1.13 16.12 0.20
N ASN A 87 -0.10 16.32 -0.25
CA ASN A 87 -0.39 17.01 -1.49
C ASN A 87 -0.05 18.51 -1.39
N GLY A 88 0.29 19.11 -2.52
CA GLY A 88 0.65 20.53 -2.61
C GLY A 88 2.05 20.81 -2.10
N ASP A 89 2.23 21.94 -1.41
CA ASP A 89 3.49 22.28 -0.77
C ASP A 89 3.69 21.45 0.50
N PHE A 90 4.29 20.28 0.35
CA PHE A 90 4.52 19.34 1.45
C PHE A 90 5.63 19.81 2.41
N LEU A 91 6.49 20.76 2.00
CA LEU A 91 7.51 21.35 2.86
C LEU A 91 7.01 22.57 3.65
N GLY A 92 5.92 23.22 3.21
CA GLY A 92 5.42 24.46 3.83
C GLY A 92 5.01 24.35 5.30
N LYS A 93 4.90 23.13 5.84
CA LYS A 93 4.64 22.84 7.26
C LYS A 93 5.80 22.16 7.95
N ALA A 94 6.92 21.96 7.27
CA ALA A 94 8.11 21.37 7.86
C ALA A 94 8.82 22.41 8.74
N GLN A 95 9.28 21.98 9.91
CA GLN A 95 10.04 22.84 10.81
C GLN A 95 11.47 23.04 10.28
N GLU A 96 11.94 24.28 10.27
CA GLU A 96 13.26 24.64 9.75
C GLU A 96 14.37 23.89 10.48
N GLU A 97 14.24 23.72 11.79
CA GLU A 97 15.20 22.99 12.64
C GLU A 97 15.31 21.52 12.20
N THR A 98 14.18 20.89 11.88
CA THR A 98 14.14 19.48 11.41
C THR A 98 14.79 19.34 10.05
N LEU A 99 14.57 20.31 9.16
CA LEU A 99 15.20 20.36 7.84
C LEU A 99 16.72 20.57 7.96
N ALA A 100 17.15 21.52 8.80
CA ALA A 100 18.56 21.83 9.01
C ALA A 100 19.31 20.65 9.66
N ALA A 101 18.67 19.97 10.62
CA ALA A 101 19.21 18.76 11.26
C ALA A 101 19.22 17.51 10.34
N LYS A 102 18.54 17.56 9.20
CA LYS A 102 18.35 16.41 8.30
C LYS A 102 17.76 15.17 9.00
N ASP A 103 16.92 15.41 10.02
CA ASP A 103 16.23 14.35 10.74
C ASP A 103 15.10 13.75 9.87
N SER A 104 15.45 12.73 9.10
CA SER A 104 14.51 12.05 8.17
C SER A 104 13.32 11.41 8.88
N LYS A 105 13.48 10.99 10.15
CA LYS A 105 12.39 10.38 10.94
C LYS A 105 11.36 11.46 11.33
N ALA A 106 11.79 12.52 11.98
CA ALA A 106 10.92 13.63 12.38
C ALA A 106 10.31 14.32 11.16
N LEU A 107 11.12 14.62 10.13
CA LEU A 107 10.65 15.22 8.90
C LEU A 107 9.58 14.36 8.21
N GLY A 108 9.77 13.05 8.18
CA GLY A 108 8.82 12.10 7.58
C GLY A 108 7.41 12.24 8.16
N PHE A 109 7.26 12.48 9.46
CA PHE A 109 5.96 12.70 10.09
C PHE A 109 5.35 14.07 9.77
N GLN A 110 6.17 15.08 9.50
CA GLN A 110 5.70 16.43 9.17
C GLN A 110 5.18 16.50 7.73
N ILE A 111 5.87 15.85 6.79
CA ILE A 111 5.58 15.92 5.35
C ILE A 111 4.70 14.78 4.82
N SER A 112 4.42 13.75 5.64
CA SER A 112 3.62 12.57 5.26
C SER A 112 2.61 12.23 6.35
N LYS A 113 1.33 12.41 6.07
CA LYS A 113 0.25 12.01 6.99
C LYS A 113 -0.31 10.62 6.69
N LYS A 114 0.01 10.08 5.53
CA LYS A 114 -0.48 8.80 5.01
C LYS A 114 0.69 7.93 4.59
N ALA A 115 0.47 6.62 4.63
CA ALA A 115 1.42 5.64 4.12
C ALA A 115 0.68 4.47 3.48
N LEU A 116 1.35 3.71 2.64
CA LEU A 116 0.83 2.46 2.12
C LEU A 116 0.87 1.40 3.22
N ARG A 117 -0.18 0.60 3.31
CA ARG A 117 -0.25 -0.50 4.29
C ARG A 117 0.89 -1.49 4.07
N TYR A 118 1.54 -1.83 5.16
CA TYR A 118 2.67 -2.77 5.21
C TYR A 118 2.20 -4.23 5.26
N ASP A 119 1.09 -4.48 5.95
CA ASP A 119 0.39 -5.76 6.06
C ASP A 119 -1.14 -5.55 6.10
N LEU A 120 -1.87 -6.61 6.40
CA LEU A 120 -3.32 -6.57 6.56
C LEU A 120 -3.77 -6.62 8.02
N THR A 121 -2.88 -6.92 8.97
CA THR A 121 -3.20 -7.08 10.39
C THR A 121 -3.53 -5.76 11.07
N VAL A 122 -2.70 -4.72 10.90
CA VAL A 122 -2.95 -3.39 11.50
C VAL A 122 -4.19 -2.73 10.91
N PRO A 123 -4.39 -2.69 9.57
CA PRO A 123 -5.65 -2.24 8.99
C PRO A 123 -6.88 -3.01 9.49
N PHE A 124 -6.76 -4.32 9.70
CA PHE A 124 -7.83 -5.13 10.26
C PHE A 124 -8.14 -4.77 11.71
N ALA A 125 -7.13 -4.60 12.56
CA ALA A 125 -7.33 -4.16 13.95
C ALA A 125 -8.05 -2.81 14.03
N ARG A 126 -7.68 -1.85 13.17
CA ARG A 126 -8.39 -0.57 13.05
C ARG A 126 -9.83 -0.79 12.57
N PHE A 127 -10.06 -1.63 11.56
CA PHE A 127 -11.39 -1.96 11.05
C PHE A 127 -12.29 -2.50 12.16
N VAL A 128 -11.81 -3.49 12.92
CA VAL A 128 -12.56 -4.08 14.05
C VAL A 128 -12.90 -3.03 15.10
N THR A 129 -11.95 -2.17 15.44
CA THR A 129 -12.16 -1.10 16.43
C THR A 129 -13.26 -0.13 15.99
N MET A 130 -13.29 0.23 14.71
CA MET A 130 -14.27 1.16 14.16
C MET A 130 -15.67 0.55 13.96
N HIS A 131 -15.73 -0.76 13.70
CA HIS A 131 -16.97 -1.47 13.36
C HIS A 131 -17.40 -2.47 14.46
N ARG A 132 -16.88 -2.29 15.67
CA ARG A 132 -17.11 -3.25 16.78
C ARG A 132 -18.59 -3.54 17.05
N ASN A 133 -19.46 -2.56 16.88
CA ASN A 133 -20.88 -2.68 17.14
C ASN A 133 -21.67 -3.25 15.94
N ASP A 134 -21.05 -3.28 14.77
CA ASP A 134 -21.68 -3.71 13.51
C ASP A 134 -21.33 -5.15 13.17
N ILE A 135 -20.29 -5.70 13.83
CA ILE A 135 -19.74 -7.02 13.52
C ILE A 135 -20.17 -8.04 14.57
N PRO A 136 -20.90 -9.11 14.20
CA PRO A 136 -21.24 -10.17 15.14
C PRO A 136 -19.99 -10.95 15.55
N MET A 137 -19.90 -11.32 16.83
CA MET A 137 -18.81 -12.14 17.36
C MET A 137 -19.27 -13.58 17.60
N PRO A 138 -18.43 -14.59 17.40
CA PRO A 138 -17.08 -14.51 16.84
C PRO A 138 -17.10 -14.13 15.36
N PHE A 139 -16.14 -13.31 14.95
CA PHE A 139 -16.01 -12.86 13.57
C PHE A 139 -14.85 -13.58 12.88
N LYS A 140 -15.15 -14.27 11.79
CA LYS A 140 -14.20 -14.93 10.91
C LYS A 140 -14.06 -14.11 9.64
N ARG A 141 -12.87 -13.60 9.36
CA ARG A 141 -12.61 -12.83 8.14
C ARG A 141 -11.50 -13.45 7.29
N TYR A 142 -11.55 -13.26 6.00
CA TYR A 142 -10.40 -13.39 5.12
C TYR A 142 -10.20 -12.12 4.29
N GLN A 143 -8.97 -11.88 3.86
CA GLN A 143 -8.61 -10.70 3.08
C GLN A 143 -7.48 -11.06 2.12
N MET A 144 -7.66 -10.75 0.83
CA MET A 144 -6.65 -10.96 -0.20
C MET A 144 -6.40 -9.63 -0.90
N GLN A 145 -5.44 -8.87 -0.41
CA GLN A 145 -5.15 -7.54 -0.93
C GLN A 145 -3.65 -7.28 -1.04
N THR A 146 -3.30 -6.34 -1.89
CA THR A 146 -1.91 -5.90 -2.08
C THR A 146 -1.39 -5.17 -0.86
N VAL A 147 -0.14 -5.47 -0.48
CA VAL A 147 0.62 -4.77 0.56
C VAL A 147 1.95 -4.29 -0.02
N TRP A 148 2.57 -3.32 0.65
CA TRP A 148 3.80 -2.68 0.16
C TRP A 148 4.84 -2.64 1.27
N ARG A 149 6.04 -3.20 0.98
CA ARG A 149 7.16 -3.24 1.91
C ARG A 149 8.42 -2.69 1.25
N GLY A 150 9.11 -1.77 1.91
CA GLY A 150 10.35 -1.17 1.45
C GLY A 150 11.57 -2.11 1.51
N ASP A 151 11.36 -3.41 1.55
CA ASP A 151 12.42 -4.41 1.54
C ASP A 151 13.33 -4.29 0.33
N ARG A 152 14.59 -4.70 0.49
CA ARG A 152 15.50 -4.82 -0.65
C ARG A 152 15.00 -5.90 -1.61
N PRO A 153 14.68 -5.57 -2.86
CA PRO A 153 14.16 -6.53 -3.81
C PRO A 153 15.15 -7.65 -4.12
N GLY A 154 14.65 -8.88 -4.23
CA GLY A 154 15.44 -10.07 -4.54
C GLY A 154 14.60 -11.17 -5.17
N LYS A 155 15.19 -12.33 -5.42
CA LYS A 155 14.46 -13.49 -5.95
C LYS A 155 13.36 -13.92 -4.95
N GLY A 156 12.08 -13.85 -5.38
CA GLY A 156 10.94 -14.17 -4.52
C GLY A 156 10.58 -13.09 -3.50
N ARG A 157 11.30 -11.97 -3.42
CA ARG A 157 11.07 -10.85 -2.50
C ARG A 157 10.71 -9.60 -3.30
N TYR A 158 9.46 -9.18 -3.18
CA TYR A 158 8.91 -8.04 -3.89
C TYR A 158 8.52 -6.93 -2.92
N GLN A 159 8.49 -5.70 -3.41
CA GLN A 159 8.01 -4.54 -2.66
C GLN A 159 6.50 -4.37 -2.75
N GLU A 160 5.88 -4.97 -3.78
CA GLU A 160 4.44 -5.00 -3.96
C GLU A 160 4.01 -6.45 -4.21
N PHE A 161 3.12 -6.96 -3.36
CA PHE A 161 2.60 -8.32 -3.48
C PHE A 161 1.24 -8.46 -2.79
N VAL A 162 0.49 -9.48 -3.17
CA VAL A 162 -0.78 -9.80 -2.50
C VAL A 162 -0.50 -10.66 -1.28
N GLN A 163 -1.01 -10.23 -0.15
CA GLN A 163 -1.09 -10.99 1.09
C GLN A 163 -2.48 -11.62 1.19
N CYS A 164 -2.55 -12.84 1.66
CA CYS A 164 -3.78 -13.58 1.90
C CYS A 164 -3.81 -13.95 3.38
N ASP A 165 -4.70 -13.31 4.13
CA ASP A 165 -4.82 -13.46 5.57
C ASP A 165 -6.22 -13.96 5.94
N ALA A 166 -6.29 -14.80 6.97
CA ALA A 166 -7.52 -15.21 7.60
C ALA A 166 -7.38 -15.13 9.12
N ASP A 167 -8.37 -14.55 9.79
CA ASP A 167 -8.38 -14.37 11.24
C ASP A 167 -9.74 -14.70 11.83
N ILE A 168 -9.73 -15.13 13.08
CA ILE A 168 -10.93 -15.30 13.92
C ILE A 168 -10.74 -14.45 15.16
N ILE A 169 -11.69 -13.59 15.44
CA ILE A 169 -11.70 -12.73 16.65
C ILE A 169 -12.96 -12.94 17.46
N GLY A 170 -12.88 -12.60 18.76
CA GLY A 170 -14.02 -12.70 19.67
C GLY A 170 -14.25 -14.11 20.23
N SER A 171 -13.28 -15.03 20.08
CA SER A 171 -13.26 -16.35 20.70
C SER A 171 -11.87 -16.67 21.25
N THR A 172 -11.82 -17.35 22.38
CA THR A 172 -10.57 -17.85 22.99
C THR A 172 -10.45 -19.36 22.93
N GLY A 173 -11.36 -20.02 22.21
CA GLY A 173 -11.41 -21.49 22.11
C GLY A 173 -10.34 -22.04 21.16
N VAL A 174 -9.65 -23.14 21.57
CA VAL A 174 -8.66 -23.87 20.75
C VAL A 174 -9.24 -24.33 19.39
N LEU A 175 -10.55 -24.51 19.32
CA LEU A 175 -11.23 -24.87 18.07
C LEU A 175 -11.02 -23.84 16.94
N CYS A 176 -10.79 -22.56 17.28
CA CYS A 176 -10.50 -21.53 16.27
C CYS A 176 -9.17 -21.78 15.57
N GLU A 177 -8.20 -22.31 16.27
CA GLU A 177 -6.88 -22.68 15.68
C GLU A 177 -7.03 -23.86 14.72
N LEU A 178 -7.83 -24.87 15.12
CA LEU A 178 -8.12 -26.02 14.25
C LEU A 178 -8.83 -25.59 12.97
N GLU A 179 -9.78 -24.65 13.04
CA GLU A 179 -10.48 -24.13 11.85
C GLU A 179 -9.57 -23.40 10.86
N LEU A 180 -8.49 -22.78 11.35
CA LEU A 180 -7.51 -22.11 10.49
C LEU A 180 -6.54 -23.09 9.82
N VAL A 181 -6.30 -24.26 10.43
CA VAL A 181 -5.32 -25.26 9.94
C VAL A 181 -5.97 -26.34 9.06
N CYS A 182 -7.23 -26.66 9.28
CA CYS A 182 -7.98 -27.69 8.54
C CYS A 182 -8.78 -27.11 7.37
#